data_2bee785a62e44eaceedaa2b43225f7b5
#
_entry.id   2bee785a62e44eaceedaa2b43225f7b5
#
_cell.length_a   1.000
_cell.length_b   1.000
_cell.length_c   1.000
_cell.angle_alpha   90.00
_cell.angle_beta   90.00
_cell.angle_gamma   90.00
#
_symmetry.space_group_name_H-M   'P 1'
#
loop_
_entity.id
_entity.type
_entity.pdbx_description
1 polymer ?
#
loop_
_entity_poly.entity_id
_entity_poly.type
_entity_poly.pdbx_seq_one_letter_code
_entity_poly.pdbx_strand_id
1 'polypeptide(L)'
;RLQGRDVKIIVDATSRLLLNVLEYHPFLIKPNQHELGDIFGVKLESKEEVIPYARKLQDMGAVNVLISMGGKGAVLIDEHGNVYEADAPKGELKNSVGAGDSMVAGFMAGYLQTGNYEDAFRMGVATGSASAFSENLATKREISEVLKRVEVTCKR
;
A
#
# COMPACT_ATOMS: atom_id res chain seq x y z
N ARG A 1 2.57 -9.94 21.64
CA ARG A 1 1.51 -10.82 22.07
C ARG A 1 0.65 -11.39 20.98
N LEU A 2 0.58 -10.71 19.86
CA LEU A 2 -0.14 -11.23 18.70
C LEU A 2 0.74 -12.10 17.82
N GLN A 3 2.04 -12.09 18.07
CA GLN A 3 2.97 -12.99 17.38
C GLN A 3 2.69 -14.44 17.75
N GLY A 4 2.85 -15.34 16.81
CA GLY A 4 2.60 -16.76 17.01
C GLY A 4 1.14 -17.16 16.93
N ARG A 5 0.23 -16.20 16.74
CA ARG A 5 -1.18 -16.44 16.46
C ARG A 5 -1.42 -16.16 14.98
N ASP A 6 -2.50 -16.70 14.47
CA ASP A 6 -2.88 -16.51 13.07
C ASP A 6 -3.49 -15.11 12.86
N VAL A 7 -2.82 -14.10 13.40
CA VAL A 7 -3.23 -12.70 13.36
C VAL A 7 -2.22 -11.91 12.55
N LYS A 8 -2.71 -11.14 11.57
CA LYS A 8 -1.86 -10.29 10.74
C LYS A 8 -1.82 -8.88 11.32
N ILE A 9 -0.61 -8.42 11.63
CA ILE A 9 -0.39 -7.08 12.18
C ILE A 9 -0.18 -6.11 11.03
N ILE A 10 -1.01 -5.08 10.97
CA ILE A 10 -0.94 -4.04 9.96
C ILE A 10 -0.59 -2.74 10.65
N VAL A 11 0.40 -2.03 10.14
CA VAL A 11 0.86 -0.78 10.71
C VAL A 11 0.76 0.35 9.68
N ASP A 12 0.02 1.38 10.03
CA ASP A 12 -0.02 2.63 9.30
C ASP A 12 0.37 3.72 10.30
N ALA A 13 1.66 3.96 10.41
CA ALA A 13 2.23 4.86 11.41
C ALA A 13 3.21 5.82 10.77
N THR A 14 3.49 6.93 11.47
CA THR A 14 4.51 7.87 11.03
C THR A 14 5.88 7.20 10.99
N SER A 15 6.81 7.79 10.25
CA SER A 15 8.16 7.24 10.02
C SER A 15 8.85 6.76 11.29
N ARG A 16 8.79 7.57 12.34
CA ARG A 16 9.45 7.25 13.60
C ARG A 16 8.84 6.02 14.29
N LEU A 17 7.51 5.97 14.34
CA LEU A 17 6.78 4.86 14.95
C LEU A 17 6.92 3.58 14.11
N LEU A 18 6.99 3.73 12.80
CA LEU A 18 7.15 2.62 11.88
C LEU A 18 8.42 1.82 12.19
N LEU A 19 9.55 2.50 12.40
CA LEU A 19 10.81 1.85 12.71
C LEU A 19 10.74 1.04 14.00
N ASN A 20 9.97 1.51 14.98
CA ASN A 20 9.84 0.85 16.27
C ASN A 20 9.04 -0.46 16.21
N VAL A 21 8.21 -0.65 15.18
CA VAL A 21 7.36 -1.84 15.07
C VAL A 21 7.92 -2.89 14.12
N LEU A 22 8.97 -2.59 13.37
CA LEU A 22 9.53 -3.53 12.39
C LEU A 22 10.05 -4.82 13.04
N GLU A 23 10.57 -4.74 14.26
CA GLU A 23 11.05 -5.92 15.00
C GLU A 23 9.94 -6.95 15.25
N TYR A 24 8.67 -6.53 15.21
CA TYR A 24 7.53 -7.42 15.39
C TYR A 24 7.06 -8.06 14.09
N HIS A 25 7.77 -7.85 12.99
CA HIS A 25 7.47 -8.41 11.67
C HIS A 25 6.01 -8.18 11.23
N PRO A 26 5.58 -6.92 11.12
CA PRO A 26 4.20 -6.64 10.71
C PRO A 26 3.93 -7.23 9.32
N PHE A 27 2.72 -7.76 9.15
CA PHE A 27 2.31 -8.35 7.88
C PHE A 27 2.31 -7.31 6.76
N LEU A 28 1.89 -6.10 7.06
CA LEU A 28 1.83 -5.01 6.10
C LEU A 28 2.20 -3.69 6.76
N ILE A 29 3.08 -2.95 6.11
CA ILE A 29 3.31 -1.54 6.44
C ILE A 29 3.02 -0.72 5.19
N LYS A 30 2.53 0.50 5.38
CA LYS A 30 2.15 1.38 4.28
C LYS A 30 2.69 2.80 4.48
N PRO A 31 3.99 3.01 4.30
CA PRO A 31 4.50 4.38 4.23
C PRO A 31 4.15 5.00 2.88
N ASN A 32 3.99 6.33 2.84
CA ASN A 32 3.96 7.01 1.56
C ASN A 32 5.40 7.31 1.11
N GLN A 33 5.57 7.82 -0.12
CA GLN A 33 6.91 8.09 -0.64
C GLN A 33 7.69 9.10 0.19
N HIS A 34 7.01 10.08 0.79
CA HIS A 34 7.66 11.09 1.62
C HIS A 34 8.13 10.50 2.95
N GLU A 35 7.28 9.70 3.57
CA GLU A 35 7.63 9.00 4.82
C GLU A 35 8.79 8.04 4.61
N LEU A 36 8.78 7.31 3.50
CA LEU A 36 9.89 6.42 3.16
C LEU A 36 11.18 7.19 2.96
N GLY A 37 11.11 8.32 2.26
CA GLY A 37 12.26 9.21 2.07
C GLY A 37 12.79 9.76 3.40
N ASP A 38 11.90 10.15 4.30
CA ASP A 38 12.27 10.66 5.63
C ASP A 38 13.02 9.60 6.45
N ILE A 39 12.58 8.34 6.37
CA ILE A 39 13.23 7.23 7.08
C ILE A 39 14.71 7.11 6.67
N PHE A 40 14.99 7.25 5.38
CA PHE A 40 16.33 7.02 4.84
C PHE A 40 17.10 8.30 4.49
N GLY A 41 16.50 9.46 4.76
CA GLY A 41 17.15 10.75 4.51
C GLY A 41 17.35 11.06 3.03
N VAL A 42 16.42 10.62 2.17
CA VAL A 42 16.48 10.81 0.72
C VAL A 42 15.17 11.34 0.18
N LYS A 43 15.21 11.90 -1.02
CA LYS A 43 14.02 12.35 -1.72
C LYS A 43 13.68 11.33 -2.80
N LEU A 44 12.48 10.78 -2.75
CA LEU A 44 12.02 9.74 -3.68
C LEU A 44 10.89 10.29 -4.54
N GLU A 45 11.02 10.17 -5.85
CA GLU A 45 10.08 10.76 -6.80
C GLU A 45 9.48 9.75 -7.78
N SER A 46 10.12 8.60 -7.99
CA SER A 46 9.65 7.58 -8.94
C SER A 46 9.40 6.24 -8.27
N LYS A 47 8.64 5.39 -8.96
CA LYS A 47 8.39 4.02 -8.48
C LYS A 47 9.68 3.21 -8.41
N GLU A 48 10.58 3.39 -9.39
CA GLU A 48 11.87 2.69 -9.38
C GLU A 48 12.72 3.08 -8.18
N GLU A 49 12.67 4.36 -7.79
CA GLU A 49 13.48 4.85 -6.67
C GLU A 49 13.04 4.30 -5.33
N VAL A 50 11.73 4.03 -5.15
CA VAL A 50 11.22 3.55 -3.87
C VAL A 50 11.50 2.06 -3.63
N ILE A 51 11.68 1.27 -4.68
CA ILE A 51 11.84 -0.19 -4.58
C ILE A 51 13.01 -0.60 -3.67
N PRO A 52 14.24 -0.09 -3.86
CA PRO A 52 15.35 -0.51 -2.99
C PRO A 52 15.12 -0.18 -1.52
N TYR A 53 14.50 0.94 -1.24
CA TYR A 53 14.23 1.35 0.15
C TYR A 53 13.10 0.54 0.78
N ALA A 54 12.09 0.16 -0.01
CA ALA A 54 11.05 -0.75 0.45
C ALA A 54 11.63 -2.12 0.79
N ARG A 55 12.57 -2.61 -0.01
CA ARG A 55 13.29 -3.86 0.29
C ARG A 55 14.10 -3.76 1.57
N LYS A 56 14.68 -2.60 1.86
CA LYS A 56 15.38 -2.38 3.13
C LYS A 56 14.43 -2.51 4.32
N LEU A 57 13.19 -2.04 4.19
CA LEU A 57 12.20 -2.20 5.25
C LEU A 57 11.83 -3.69 5.46
N GLN A 58 11.81 -4.48 4.40
CA GLN A 58 11.63 -5.92 4.53
C GLN A 58 12.80 -6.57 5.26
N ASP A 59 14.02 -6.17 4.93
CA ASP A 59 15.22 -6.66 5.61
C ASP A 59 15.21 -6.29 7.10
N MET A 60 14.54 -5.20 7.46
CA MET A 60 14.40 -4.74 8.84
C MET A 60 13.24 -5.40 9.58
N GLY A 61 12.41 -6.18 8.90
CA GLY A 61 11.37 -6.97 9.55
C GLY A 61 9.98 -7.00 8.91
N ALA A 62 9.65 -6.04 8.04
CA ALA A 62 8.32 -6.01 7.42
C ALA A 62 8.12 -7.19 6.47
N VAL A 63 6.96 -7.82 6.52
CA VAL A 63 6.64 -8.94 5.60
C VAL A 63 6.30 -8.39 4.21
N ASN A 64 5.35 -7.47 4.14
CA ASN A 64 4.94 -6.82 2.90
C ASN A 64 5.04 -5.30 3.06
N VAL A 65 5.46 -4.60 2.01
CA VAL A 65 5.58 -3.14 2.03
C VAL A 65 4.77 -2.55 0.89
N LEU A 66 3.82 -1.70 1.24
CA LEU A 66 2.97 -1.00 0.29
C LEU A 66 3.32 0.50 0.35
N ILE A 67 3.82 1.03 -0.76
CA ILE A 67 4.20 2.44 -0.84
C ILE A 67 3.14 3.20 -1.62
N SER A 68 2.48 4.15 -0.96
CA SER A 68 1.51 5.01 -1.63
C SER A 68 2.23 6.24 -2.19
N MET A 69 1.88 6.61 -3.42
CA MET A 69 2.57 7.68 -4.15
C MET A 69 1.61 8.73 -4.72
N GLY A 70 0.43 8.87 -4.12
CA GLY A 70 -0.57 9.84 -4.54
C GLY A 70 -0.93 9.69 -6.01
N GLY A 71 -0.85 10.76 -6.77
CA GLY A 71 -1.18 10.75 -8.20
C GLY A 71 -0.28 9.88 -9.06
N LYS A 72 0.85 9.41 -8.52
CA LYS A 72 1.77 8.52 -9.24
C LYS A 72 1.41 7.04 -9.06
N GLY A 73 0.43 6.73 -8.22
CA GLY A 73 0.00 5.36 -7.98
C GLY A 73 0.58 4.73 -6.75
N ALA A 74 1.03 3.49 -6.86
CA ALA A 74 1.53 2.73 -5.71
C ALA A 74 2.48 1.62 -6.14
N VAL A 75 3.27 1.13 -5.17
CA VAL A 75 4.18 0.00 -5.35
C VAL A 75 3.98 -0.94 -4.17
N LEU A 76 3.89 -2.24 -4.44
CA LEU A 76 3.88 -3.28 -3.41
C LEU A 76 5.08 -4.19 -3.60
N ILE A 77 5.77 -4.51 -2.51
CA ILE A 77 6.76 -5.58 -2.51
C ILE A 77 6.24 -6.64 -1.54
N ASP A 78 5.97 -7.84 -2.04
CA ASP A 78 5.41 -8.90 -1.23
C ASP A 78 6.50 -9.73 -0.52
N GLU A 79 6.07 -10.63 0.33
CA GLU A 79 6.98 -11.47 1.13
C GLU A 79 7.89 -12.36 0.28
N HIS A 80 7.55 -12.58 -0.98
CA HIS A 80 8.34 -13.39 -1.91
C HIS A 80 9.30 -12.56 -2.76
N GLY A 81 9.34 -11.24 -2.53
CA GLY A 81 10.20 -10.32 -3.28
C GLY A 81 9.64 -9.85 -4.60
N ASN A 82 8.41 -10.22 -4.93
CA ASN A 82 7.74 -9.76 -6.14
C ASN A 82 7.38 -8.28 -6.00
N VAL A 83 7.56 -7.52 -7.07
CA VAL A 83 7.25 -6.09 -7.11
C VAL A 83 6.04 -5.87 -7.99
N TYR A 84 5.01 -5.25 -7.44
CA TYR A 84 3.80 -4.88 -8.16
C TYR A 84 3.75 -3.37 -8.24
N GLU A 85 3.46 -2.85 -9.42
CA GLU A 85 3.33 -1.42 -9.66
C GLU A 85 1.98 -1.13 -10.30
N ALA A 86 1.38 -0.01 -9.95
CA ALA A 86 0.16 0.47 -10.58
C ALA A 86 0.17 1.99 -10.60
N ASP A 87 -0.28 2.56 -11.71
CA ASP A 87 -0.49 4.01 -11.80
C ASP A 87 -1.83 4.34 -11.15
N ALA A 88 -1.95 5.55 -10.63
CA ALA A 88 -3.21 6.02 -10.10
C ALA A 88 -4.23 6.17 -11.24
N PRO A 89 -5.43 5.58 -11.13
CA PRO A 89 -6.47 5.84 -12.10
C PRO A 89 -6.79 7.34 -12.17
N LYS A 90 -7.12 7.81 -13.36
CA LYS A 90 -7.49 9.22 -13.54
C LYS A 90 -8.86 9.49 -12.95
N GLY A 91 -8.99 10.61 -12.26
CA GLY A 91 -10.24 11.02 -11.65
C GLY A 91 -10.08 12.37 -10.97
N GLU A 92 -11.19 12.97 -10.60
CA GLU A 92 -11.18 14.24 -9.89
C GLU A 92 -10.93 14.01 -8.41
N LEU A 93 -9.84 14.58 -7.90
CA LEU A 93 -9.51 14.49 -6.47
C LEU A 93 -10.47 15.38 -5.69
N LYS A 94 -11.33 14.79 -4.88
CA LYS A 94 -12.29 15.47 -4.03
C LYS A 94 -11.89 15.45 -2.57
N ASN A 95 -11.28 14.35 -2.13
CA ASN A 95 -10.91 14.17 -0.73
C ASN A 95 -9.77 13.18 -0.62
N SER A 96 -8.60 13.65 -0.20
CA SER A 96 -7.44 12.80 0.01
C SER A 96 -7.38 12.21 1.43
N VAL A 97 -8.20 12.74 2.34
CA VAL A 97 -8.23 12.27 3.73
C VAL A 97 -8.85 10.88 3.78
N GLY A 98 -8.16 9.94 4.37
CA GLY A 98 -8.65 8.56 4.50
C GLY A 98 -8.36 7.68 3.28
N ALA A 99 -7.82 8.23 2.19
CA ALA A 99 -7.50 7.42 1.01
C ALA A 99 -6.44 6.35 1.34
N GLY A 100 -5.46 6.68 2.17
CA GLY A 100 -4.46 5.72 2.62
C GLY A 100 -5.06 4.60 3.46
N ASP A 101 -5.95 4.93 4.38
CA ASP A 101 -6.66 3.95 5.20
C ASP A 101 -7.54 3.05 4.33
N SER A 102 -8.20 3.64 3.33
CA SER A 102 -9.02 2.89 2.37
C SER A 102 -8.17 1.93 1.55
N MET A 103 -6.96 2.34 1.17
CA MET A 103 -6.03 1.49 0.43
C MET A 103 -5.65 0.25 1.25
N VAL A 104 -5.34 0.43 2.54
CA VAL A 104 -5.01 -0.68 3.43
C VAL A 104 -6.23 -1.60 3.60
N ALA A 105 -7.40 -1.04 3.82
CA ALA A 105 -8.63 -1.82 3.96
C ALA A 105 -8.95 -2.63 2.71
N GLY A 106 -8.82 -2.02 1.53
CA GLY A 106 -9.03 -2.70 0.25
C GLY A 106 -8.00 -3.80 0.01
N PHE A 107 -6.75 -3.54 0.34
CA PHE A 107 -5.69 -4.56 0.24
C PHE A 107 -6.03 -5.78 1.10
N MET A 108 -6.40 -5.56 2.35
CA MET A 108 -6.72 -6.67 3.25
C MET A 108 -7.96 -7.42 2.82
N ALA A 109 -9.00 -6.71 2.38
CA ALA A 109 -10.20 -7.36 1.87
C ALA A 109 -9.88 -8.25 0.67
N GLY A 110 -9.09 -7.75 -0.28
CA GLY A 110 -8.67 -8.52 -1.46
C GLY A 110 -7.82 -9.72 -1.09
N TYR A 111 -6.89 -9.56 -0.16
CA TYR A 111 -6.04 -10.65 0.29
C TYR A 111 -6.84 -11.75 1.00
N LEU A 112 -7.77 -11.38 1.88
CA LEU A 112 -8.61 -12.33 2.60
C LEU A 112 -9.55 -13.10 1.66
N GLN A 113 -9.98 -12.45 0.58
CA GLN A 113 -10.85 -13.05 -0.41
C GLN A 113 -10.14 -14.05 -1.32
N THR A 114 -8.93 -13.70 -1.77
CA THR A 114 -8.24 -14.45 -2.84
C THR A 114 -6.96 -15.14 -2.38
N GLY A 115 -6.34 -14.68 -1.30
CA GLY A 115 -5.02 -15.14 -0.88
C GLY A 115 -3.91 -14.73 -1.83
N ASN A 116 -4.16 -13.79 -2.74
CA ASN A 116 -3.26 -13.40 -3.82
C ASN A 116 -2.86 -11.94 -3.67
N TYR A 117 -1.55 -11.67 -3.66
CA TYR A 117 -1.03 -10.32 -3.46
C TYR A 117 -1.34 -9.38 -4.62
N GLU A 118 -1.35 -9.87 -5.85
CA GLU A 118 -1.70 -9.05 -7.01
C GLU A 118 -3.13 -8.54 -6.91
N ASP A 119 -4.07 -9.42 -6.58
CA ASP A 119 -5.48 -9.05 -6.41
C ASP A 119 -5.66 -8.12 -5.21
N ALA A 120 -4.94 -8.39 -4.11
CA ALA A 120 -4.96 -7.53 -2.93
C ALA A 120 -4.47 -6.12 -3.26
N PHE A 121 -3.37 -6.03 -4.01
CA PHE A 121 -2.80 -4.75 -4.42
C PHE A 121 -3.76 -3.99 -5.34
N ARG A 122 -4.33 -4.68 -6.32
CA ARG A 122 -5.30 -4.07 -7.24
C ARG A 122 -6.50 -3.51 -6.48
N MET A 123 -7.06 -4.28 -5.56
CA MET A 123 -8.19 -3.86 -4.74
C MET A 123 -7.81 -2.66 -3.84
N GLY A 124 -6.61 -2.67 -3.28
CA GLY A 124 -6.11 -1.57 -2.46
C GLY A 124 -6.01 -0.27 -3.25
N VAL A 125 -5.42 -0.32 -4.43
CA VAL A 125 -5.29 0.85 -5.31
C VAL A 125 -6.67 1.36 -5.72
N ALA A 126 -7.58 0.46 -6.10
CA ALA A 126 -8.94 0.82 -6.51
C ALA A 126 -9.71 1.49 -5.36
N THR A 127 -9.64 0.91 -4.15
CA THR A 127 -10.37 1.42 -2.99
C THR A 127 -9.83 2.78 -2.56
N GLY A 128 -8.52 2.94 -2.50
CA GLY A 128 -7.88 4.21 -2.16
C GLY A 128 -8.21 5.29 -3.17
N SER A 129 -8.16 4.97 -4.46
CA SER A 129 -8.46 5.91 -5.54
C SER A 129 -9.94 6.31 -5.53
N ALA A 130 -10.84 5.35 -5.36
CA ALA A 130 -12.28 5.62 -5.29
C ALA A 130 -12.60 6.54 -4.10
N SER A 131 -11.94 6.34 -2.95
CA SER A 131 -12.11 7.22 -1.79
C SER A 131 -11.64 8.63 -2.09
N ALA A 132 -10.51 8.77 -2.80
CA ALA A 132 -9.97 10.09 -3.16
C ALA A 132 -10.88 10.84 -4.14
N PHE A 133 -11.64 10.11 -4.98
CA PHE A 133 -12.55 10.70 -5.96
C PHE A 133 -13.94 10.99 -5.39
N SER A 134 -14.22 10.58 -4.16
CA SER A 134 -15.53 10.73 -3.52
C SER A 134 -15.47 11.78 -2.42
N GLU A 135 -16.60 12.48 -2.21
CA GLU A 135 -16.74 13.42 -1.10
C GLU A 135 -16.87 12.71 0.23
N ASN A 136 -17.37 11.49 0.19
CA ASN A 136 -17.55 10.60 1.35
C ASN A 136 -16.79 9.30 1.09
N LEU A 137 -16.92 8.32 1.98
CA LEU A 137 -16.34 7.00 1.76
C LEU A 137 -16.92 6.38 0.49
N ALA A 138 -16.07 5.76 -0.31
CA ALA A 138 -16.47 5.15 -1.56
C ALA A 138 -17.41 3.97 -1.34
N THR A 139 -18.43 3.86 -2.19
CA THR A 139 -19.34 2.71 -2.20
C THR A 139 -18.68 1.54 -2.96
N LYS A 140 -19.25 0.34 -2.78
CA LYS A 140 -18.80 -0.85 -3.52
C LYS A 140 -18.89 -0.63 -5.03
N ARG A 141 -19.91 0.06 -5.49
CA ARG A 141 -20.10 0.38 -6.91
C ARG A 141 -18.98 1.27 -7.43
N GLU A 142 -18.64 2.33 -6.68
CA GLU A 142 -17.57 3.24 -7.04
C GLU A 142 -16.22 2.50 -7.08
N ILE A 143 -15.96 1.65 -6.10
CA ILE A 143 -14.76 0.83 -6.05
C ILE A 143 -14.68 -0.10 -7.26
N SER A 144 -15.78 -0.77 -7.60
CA SER A 144 -15.84 -1.68 -8.75
C SER A 144 -15.56 -0.95 -10.07
N GLU A 145 -16.07 0.26 -10.22
CA GLU A 145 -15.82 1.09 -11.40
C GLU A 145 -14.34 1.43 -11.55
N VAL A 146 -13.72 1.84 -10.44
CA VAL A 146 -12.29 2.19 -10.44
C VAL A 146 -11.43 0.94 -10.64
N LEU A 147 -11.83 -0.19 -10.04
CA LEU A 147 -11.10 -1.45 -10.15
C LEU A 147 -10.87 -1.88 -11.60
N LYS A 148 -11.85 -1.64 -12.47
CA LYS A 148 -11.74 -1.96 -13.89
C LYS A 148 -10.65 -1.16 -14.59
N ARG A 149 -10.25 -0.02 -14.03
CA ARG A 149 -9.26 0.88 -14.62
C ARG A 149 -7.86 0.71 -14.04
N VAL A 150 -7.72 -0.11 -13.00
CA VAL A 150 -6.42 -0.35 -12.37
C VAL A 150 -5.66 -1.41 -13.15
N GLU A 151 -4.48 -1.05 -13.63
CA GLU A 151 -3.57 -1.98 -14.31
C GLU A 151 -2.38 -2.23 -13.40
N VAL A 152 -2.12 -3.49 -13.11
CA VAL A 152 -1.03 -3.91 -12.24
C VAL A 152 0.06 -4.57 -13.08
N THR A 153 1.29 -4.08 -12.94
CA THR A 153 2.47 -4.68 -13.55
C THR A 153 3.26 -5.39 -12.45
N CYS A 154 3.60 -6.65 -12.69
CA CYS A 154 4.40 -7.43 -11.74
C CYS A 154 5.81 -7.63 -12.29
N LYS A 155 6.81 -7.30 -11.46
CA LYS A 155 8.23 -7.53 -11.76
C LYS A 155 8.76 -8.56 -10.76
N ARG A 156 9.43 -9.54 -11.25
CA ARG A 156 10.03 -10.60 -10.42
C ARG A 156 11.54 -10.45 -10.29
#